data_7bbda8d1b73589f4b9a777235f5112d0
#
_entry.id   7bbda8d1b73589f4b9a777235f5112d0
#
_cell.length_a   1.000
_cell.length_b   1.000
_cell.length_c   1.000
_cell.angle_alpha   90.00
_cell.angle_beta   90.00
_cell.angle_gamma   90.00
#
_symmetry.space_group_name_H-M   'P 1'
#
loop_
_entity.id
_entity.type
_entity.pdbx_description
1 polymer ?
#
loop_
_entity_poly.entity_id
_entity_poly.type
_entity_poly.pdbx_seq_one_letter_code
_entity_poly.pdbx_strand_id
1 'polypeptide(L)'
;MSVADNLRRALDSLPESEAKDDRTKSLLAGVAATERELLAAFERHGLKRIDPMGEKFDHNFHQAVFEAENTGRPAGTIVEVLQPGYVLHDRLLRPAMVGVAKGGAAAEAARKDA
;
A
#
# COMPACT_ATOMS: atom_id res chain seq x y z
N MET A 1 11.72 -7.11 6.71
CA MET A 1 10.49 -6.81 5.93
C MET A 1 9.40 -7.85 6.04
N SER A 2 9.73 -9.14 6.14
CA SER A 2 8.68 -10.16 6.32
C SER A 2 7.90 -10.01 7.62
N VAL A 3 8.54 -9.52 8.68
CA VAL A 3 7.84 -9.26 9.95
C VAL A 3 6.78 -8.17 9.76
N ALA A 4 7.15 -7.07 9.10
CA ALA A 4 6.19 -5.98 8.84
C ALA A 4 5.06 -6.45 7.94
N ASP A 5 5.35 -7.26 6.93
CA ASP A 5 4.34 -7.81 6.04
C ASP A 5 3.37 -8.71 6.78
N ASN A 6 3.88 -9.55 7.67
CA ASN A 6 3.05 -10.45 8.46
C ASN A 6 2.17 -9.69 9.43
N LEU A 7 2.69 -8.63 10.04
CA LEU A 7 1.88 -7.77 10.91
C LEU A 7 0.75 -7.10 10.13
N ARG A 8 1.07 -6.59 8.94
CA ARG A 8 0.05 -5.95 8.10
C ARG A 8 -1.01 -6.95 7.66
N ARG A 9 -0.59 -8.14 7.28
CA ARG A 9 -1.51 -9.20 6.88
C ARG A 9 -2.42 -9.60 8.04
N ALA A 10 -1.88 -9.68 9.25
CA ALA A 10 -2.67 -10.00 10.44
C ALA A 10 -3.74 -8.94 10.70
N LEU A 11 -3.39 -7.67 10.53
CA LEU A 11 -4.33 -6.56 10.71
C LEU A 11 -5.41 -6.58 9.63
N ASP A 12 -5.03 -6.87 8.39
CA ASP A 12 -5.96 -6.89 7.26
C ASP A 12 -6.90 -8.09 7.29
N SER A 13 -6.50 -9.17 7.96
CA SER A 13 -7.32 -10.39 8.02
C SER A 13 -8.57 -10.23 8.87
N LEU A 14 -8.59 -9.25 9.78
CA LEU A 14 -9.76 -8.96 10.59
C LEU A 14 -9.91 -7.44 10.73
N PRO A 15 -10.68 -6.81 9.85
CA PRO A 15 -10.94 -5.38 9.95
C PRO A 15 -11.55 -5.01 11.29
N GLU A 16 -11.22 -3.83 11.78
CA GLU A 16 -11.72 -3.34 13.06
C GLU A 16 -13.25 -3.37 13.14
N SER A 17 -13.92 -3.12 12.03
CA SER A 17 -15.38 -3.17 11.95
C SER A 17 -15.96 -4.54 12.23
N GLU A 18 -15.17 -5.60 12.08
CA GLU A 18 -15.59 -6.98 12.35
C GLU A 18 -15.18 -7.47 13.73
N ALA A 19 -14.39 -6.68 14.46
CA ALA A 19 -14.02 -7.01 15.83
C ALA A 19 -15.21 -6.76 16.75
N LYS A 20 -15.77 -7.83 17.29
CA LYS A 20 -17.03 -7.77 18.04
C LYS A 20 -16.85 -7.79 19.55
N ASP A 21 -15.70 -8.21 20.04
CA ASP A 21 -15.45 -8.28 21.47
C ASP A 21 -14.21 -7.48 21.86
N ASP A 22 -14.09 -7.19 23.16
CA ASP A 22 -13.00 -6.38 23.67
C ASP A 22 -11.64 -7.06 23.54
N ARG A 23 -11.61 -8.38 23.59
CA ARG A 23 -10.36 -9.13 23.44
C ARG A 23 -9.80 -9.00 22.02
N THR A 24 -10.68 -9.15 21.04
CA THR A 24 -10.28 -8.99 19.64
C THR A 24 -9.82 -7.57 19.35
N LYS A 25 -10.56 -6.58 19.87
CA LYS A 25 -10.17 -5.18 19.72
C LYS A 25 -8.82 -4.89 20.38
N SER A 26 -8.59 -5.43 21.58
CA SER A 26 -7.31 -5.26 22.28
C SER A 26 -6.18 -5.93 21.52
N LEU A 27 -6.42 -7.11 20.95
CA LEU A 27 -5.41 -7.80 20.14
C LEU A 27 -5.05 -6.98 18.90
N LEU A 28 -6.06 -6.48 18.19
CA LEU A 28 -5.82 -5.64 17.01
C LEU A 28 -5.05 -4.37 17.37
N ALA A 29 -5.40 -3.73 18.47
CA ALA A 29 -4.70 -2.53 18.92
C ALA A 29 -3.23 -2.84 19.27
N GLY A 30 -2.97 -3.97 19.91
CA GLY A 30 -1.61 -4.40 20.23
C GLY A 30 -0.78 -4.69 19.00
N VAL A 31 -1.35 -5.39 18.03
CA VAL A 31 -0.66 -5.68 16.78
C VAL A 31 -0.38 -4.40 15.99
N ALA A 32 -1.35 -3.48 15.93
CA ALA A 32 -1.17 -2.19 15.27
C ALA A 32 -0.08 -1.37 15.93
N ALA A 33 -0.02 -1.36 17.26
CA ALA A 33 1.04 -0.65 18.00
C ALA A 33 2.41 -1.25 17.69
N THR A 34 2.50 -2.59 17.63
CA THR A 34 3.74 -3.29 17.30
C THR A 34 4.20 -2.93 15.89
N GLU A 35 3.29 -2.89 14.93
CA GLU A 35 3.60 -2.47 13.57
C GLU A 35 4.18 -1.05 13.56
N ARG A 36 3.53 -0.12 14.28
CA ARG A 36 4.00 1.27 14.33
C ARG A 36 5.40 1.38 14.93
N GLU A 37 5.69 0.63 15.99
CA GLU A 37 7.02 0.63 16.59
C GLU A 37 8.07 0.10 15.63
N LEU A 38 7.76 -0.97 14.90
CA LEU A 38 8.67 -1.53 13.92
C LEU A 38 8.95 -0.54 12.79
N LEU A 39 7.93 0.11 12.26
CA LEU A 39 8.09 1.10 11.20
C LEU A 39 8.87 2.33 11.68
N ALA A 40 8.65 2.76 12.93
CA ALA A 40 9.42 3.84 13.52
C ALA A 40 10.90 3.47 13.66
N ALA A 41 11.18 2.22 14.04
CA ALA A 41 12.56 1.73 14.10
C ALA A 41 13.21 1.73 12.71
N PHE A 42 12.48 1.33 11.69
CA PHE A 42 12.97 1.38 10.30
C PHE A 42 13.33 2.82 9.90
N GLU A 43 12.49 3.79 10.21
CA GLU A 43 12.75 5.18 9.88
C GLU A 43 14.00 5.72 10.57
N ARG A 44 14.23 5.34 11.81
CA ARG A 44 15.44 5.74 12.55
C ARG A 44 16.71 5.25 11.85
N HIS A 45 16.62 4.18 11.09
CA HIS A 45 17.74 3.62 10.36
C HIS A 45 17.71 3.95 8.86
N GLY A 46 16.86 4.89 8.47
CA GLY A 46 16.79 5.35 7.09
C GLY A 46 15.95 4.48 6.16
N LEU A 47 15.22 3.52 6.69
CA LEU A 47 14.34 2.67 5.91
C LEU A 47 12.92 3.24 5.93
N LYS A 48 12.40 3.57 4.74
CA LYS A 48 11.04 4.11 4.61
C LYS A 48 10.14 3.13 3.90
N ARG A 49 8.92 3.02 4.41
CA ARG A 49 7.88 2.23 3.78
C ARG A 49 7.18 3.08 2.72
N ILE A 50 6.95 2.48 1.54
CA ILE A 50 6.23 3.13 0.45
C ILE A 50 4.83 2.52 0.39
N ASP A 51 3.81 3.35 0.62
CA ASP A 51 2.42 2.97 0.52
C ASP A 51 1.72 4.01 -0.37
N PRO A 52 1.74 3.80 -1.69
CA PRO A 52 1.36 4.84 -2.65
C PRO A 52 -0.14 4.83 -3.00
N MET A 53 -1.00 4.40 -2.10
CA MET A 53 -2.44 4.38 -2.37
C MET A 53 -2.95 5.75 -2.81
N GLY A 54 -3.62 5.80 -3.96
CA GLY A 54 -4.17 7.04 -4.49
C GLY A 54 -3.17 7.90 -5.25
N GLU A 55 -1.91 7.54 -5.26
CA GLU A 55 -0.87 8.28 -5.97
C GLU A 55 -0.74 7.82 -7.41
N LYS A 56 -0.02 8.58 -8.22
CA LYS A 56 0.26 8.21 -9.59
C LYS A 56 1.32 7.11 -9.63
N PHE A 57 1.15 6.15 -10.53
CA PHE A 57 2.12 5.06 -10.71
C PHE A 57 3.47 5.61 -11.15
N ASP A 58 4.53 5.15 -10.50
CA ASP A 58 5.92 5.48 -10.84
C ASP A 58 6.71 4.17 -10.90
N HIS A 59 7.09 3.77 -12.10
CA HIS A 59 7.79 2.49 -12.30
C HIS A 59 9.15 2.41 -11.61
N ASN A 60 9.69 3.53 -11.13
CA ASN A 60 10.94 3.51 -10.37
C ASN A 60 10.76 2.95 -8.94
N PHE A 61 9.54 3.02 -8.40
CA PHE A 61 9.24 2.62 -7.02
C PHE A 61 8.11 1.62 -6.92
N HIS A 62 7.34 1.44 -7.99
CA HIS A 62 6.14 0.62 -7.96
C HIS A 62 6.18 -0.44 -9.05
N GLN A 63 5.51 -1.55 -8.79
CA GLN A 63 5.34 -2.62 -9.77
C GLN A 63 3.84 -2.88 -9.93
N ALA A 64 3.32 -2.66 -11.12
CA ALA A 64 1.92 -2.93 -11.41
C ALA A 64 1.74 -4.44 -11.62
N VAL A 65 0.84 -5.04 -10.85
CA VAL A 65 0.53 -6.47 -10.95
C VAL A 65 -0.80 -6.73 -11.60
N PHE A 66 -1.68 -5.73 -11.64
CA PHE A 66 -2.93 -5.80 -12.39
C PHE A 66 -3.43 -4.40 -12.73
N GLU A 67 -4.37 -4.34 -13.68
CA GLU A 67 -5.06 -3.10 -14.02
C GLU A 67 -6.54 -3.25 -13.66
N ALA A 68 -7.10 -2.24 -13.01
CA ALA A 68 -8.51 -2.23 -12.62
C ALA A 68 -9.29 -1.33 -13.56
N GLU A 69 -10.40 -1.84 -14.07
CA GLU A 69 -11.30 -1.08 -14.94
C GLU A 69 -12.42 -0.46 -14.13
N ASN A 70 -13.03 0.60 -14.67
CA ASN A 70 -14.22 1.24 -14.09
C ASN A 70 -14.02 1.75 -12.67
N THR A 71 -12.83 2.23 -12.37
CA THR A 71 -12.52 2.76 -11.04
C THR A 71 -13.01 4.19 -10.84
N GLY A 72 -13.32 4.89 -11.92
CA GLY A 72 -13.64 6.31 -11.87
C GLY A 72 -12.43 7.20 -11.65
N ARG A 73 -11.23 6.65 -11.68
CA ARG A 73 -9.99 7.38 -11.46
C ARG A 73 -9.20 7.50 -12.75
N PRO A 74 -8.33 8.52 -12.87
CA PRO A 74 -7.46 8.65 -14.04
C PRO A 74 -6.56 7.42 -14.23
N ALA A 75 -6.27 7.11 -15.47
CA ALA A 75 -5.36 6.02 -15.79
C ALA A 75 -4.00 6.23 -15.12
N GLY A 76 -3.44 5.15 -14.56
CA GLY A 76 -2.18 5.21 -13.87
C GLY A 76 -2.29 5.57 -12.39
N THR A 77 -3.50 5.81 -11.88
CA THR A 77 -3.69 6.02 -10.45
C THR A 77 -3.65 4.68 -9.73
N ILE A 78 -2.92 4.63 -8.63
CA ILE A 78 -2.83 3.41 -7.82
C ILE A 78 -4.11 3.28 -7.01
N VAL A 79 -4.84 2.20 -7.26
CA VAL A 79 -6.13 1.94 -6.61
C VAL A 79 -6.03 0.91 -5.50
N GLU A 80 -4.96 0.12 -5.49
CA GLU A 80 -4.73 -0.88 -4.46
C GLU A 80 -3.24 -1.09 -4.26
N VAL A 81 -2.83 -1.27 -3.01
CA VAL A 81 -1.46 -1.64 -2.68
C VAL A 81 -1.49 -3.05 -2.10
N LEU A 82 -1.00 -4.02 -2.88
CA LEU A 82 -0.99 -5.42 -2.48
C LEU A 82 0.13 -5.70 -1.49
N GLN A 83 1.27 -5.04 -1.67
CA GLN A 83 2.42 -5.19 -0.82
C GLN A 83 3.20 -3.87 -0.83
N PRO A 84 3.42 -3.26 0.35
CA PRO A 84 4.19 -2.01 0.41
C PRO A 84 5.62 -2.24 -0.05
N GLY A 85 6.22 -1.18 -0.62
CA GLY A 85 7.62 -1.18 -0.96
C GLY A 85 8.46 -0.60 0.17
N TYR A 86 9.77 -0.70 0.03
CA TYR A 86 10.72 -0.16 1.00
C TYR A 86 11.91 0.48 0.31
N VAL A 87 12.33 1.62 0.83
CA VAL A 87 13.50 2.35 0.37
C VAL A 87 14.43 2.55 1.56
N LEU A 88 15.70 2.17 1.40
CA LEU A 88 16.74 2.41 2.41
C LEU A 88 17.58 3.58 1.93
N HIS A 89 17.47 4.72 2.63
CA HIS A 89 18.03 5.99 2.19
C HIS A 89 17.56 6.29 0.77
N ASP A 90 18.44 6.34 -0.22
CA ASP A 90 18.06 6.60 -1.61
C ASP A 90 17.99 5.33 -2.46
N ARG A 91 18.10 4.16 -1.83
CA ARG A 91 18.15 2.90 -2.54
C ARG A 91 16.86 2.12 -2.39
N LEU A 92 16.27 1.77 -3.52
CA LEU A 92 15.08 0.94 -3.52
C LEU A 92 15.44 -0.50 -3.12
N LEU A 93 14.83 -1.00 -2.04
CA LEU A 93 15.01 -2.39 -1.61
C LEU A 93 13.99 -3.31 -2.28
N ARG A 94 12.74 -2.88 -2.37
CA ARG A 94 11.72 -3.59 -3.13
C ARG A 94 10.63 -2.60 -3.54
N PRO A 95 10.07 -2.76 -4.75
CA PRO A 95 8.98 -1.89 -5.19
C PRO A 95 7.67 -2.25 -4.49
N ALA A 96 6.77 -1.28 -4.39
CA ALA A 96 5.41 -1.54 -3.95
C ALA A 96 4.67 -2.29 -5.05
N MET A 97 4.02 -3.39 -4.71
CA MET A 97 3.19 -4.14 -5.65
C MET A 97 1.78 -3.57 -5.61
N VAL A 98 1.34 -3.04 -6.74
CA VAL A 98 0.13 -2.24 -6.80
C VAL A 98 -0.80 -2.65 -7.93
N GLY A 99 -2.09 -2.33 -7.77
CA GLY A 99 -3.05 -2.34 -8.85
C GLY A 99 -3.27 -0.92 -9.31
N VAL A 100 -3.29 -0.71 -10.61
CA VAL A 100 -3.47 0.62 -11.19
C VAL A 100 -4.78 0.73 -11.93
N ALA A 101 -5.33 1.94 -12.00
CA ALA A 101 -6.52 2.21 -12.77
C ALA A 101 -6.18 2.17 -14.26
N LYS A 102 -6.96 1.39 -15.01
CA LYS A 102 -6.82 1.37 -16.47
C LYS A 102 -7.44 2.61 -17.10
N GLY A 103 -8.32 3.26 -16.39
CA GLY A 103 -8.97 4.46 -16.84
C GLY A 103 -10.33 4.18 -17.47
N GLY A 104 -11.24 5.11 -17.27
CA GLY A 104 -12.50 5.14 -17.98
C GLY A 104 -12.38 6.02 -19.22
N ALA A 105 -13.51 6.30 -19.86
CA ALA A 105 -13.53 7.10 -21.07
C ALA A 105 -12.85 8.46 -20.91
N ALA A 106 -13.05 9.11 -19.79
CA ALA A 106 -12.43 10.42 -19.53
C ALA A 106 -10.92 10.33 -19.43
N ALA A 107 -10.41 9.28 -18.77
CA ALA A 107 -8.98 9.08 -18.63
C ALA A 107 -8.34 8.70 -19.98
N GLU A 108 -9.03 7.92 -20.80
CA GLU A 108 -8.55 7.58 -22.11
C GLU A 108 -8.49 8.79 -23.03
N ALA A 109 -9.49 9.67 -22.95
CA ALA A 109 -9.47 10.92 -23.69
C ALA A 109 -8.28 11.79 -23.30
N ALA A 110 -8.00 11.90 -22.00
CA ALA A 110 -6.84 12.63 -21.51
C ALA A 110 -5.52 12.05 -22.03
N ARG A 111 -5.42 10.73 -22.13
CA ARG A 111 -4.23 10.09 -22.68
C ARG A 111 -4.04 10.35 -24.16
N LYS A 112 -5.13 10.40 -24.89
CA LYS A 112 -5.08 10.69 -26.34
C LYS A 112 -4.61 12.10 -26.60
N ASP A 113 -4.96 13.02 -25.70
CA ASP A 113 -4.56 14.41 -25.80
C ASP A 113 -3.12 14.64 -25.37
N ALA A 114 -2.55 13.71 -24.68
CA ALA A 114 -1.16 13.76 -24.27
C ALA A 114 -0.24 13.20 -25.35
#